data_f53a3dc912878dd2a285ad7e139320e6
#
_entry.id   f53a3dc912878dd2a285ad7e139320e6
#
_cell.length_a   1.000
_cell.length_b   1.000
_cell.length_c   1.000
_cell.angle_alpha   90.00
_cell.angle_beta   90.00
_cell.angle_gamma   90.00
#
_symmetry.space_group_name_H-M   'P 1'
#
loop_
_entity.id
_entity.type
_entity.pdbx_description
1 polymer ?
#
loop_
_entity_poly.entity_id
_entity_poly.type
_entity_poly.pdbx_seq_one_letter_code
_entity_poly.pdbx_strand_id
1 'polypeptide(L)'
;MKIEAAAGGNLNLVLSEKKIGTLVKKKTVKLGKSAFFESDVLRVKSWDRKPSWDKSGTMNDNLFRGKIEVLNEGGKIVLVNELPLEDYLKGLAEISNGDPVEKVKTIVVAARSYAYFYSKKENRKFPGKPYDGSDDPEVFQKYLGYGYELRSPNVSKYVDETNGEAITYSGAVIKPWYFSESDGRVRSYKEYCQARVDNGTLAKNTKCEDVPYLMGGVDPGGVGHTLKGHGVGISGIGATYFATNMEWKYPQIISYYLDGTVVKKAY
;
A
#
# COMPACT_ATOMS: atom_id res chain seq x y z
N MET A 1 -10.30 -7.68 -26.34
CA MET A 1 -11.36 -7.29 -25.40
C MET A 1 -11.07 -5.89 -24.87
N LYS A 2 -12.04 -5.02 -24.85
CA LYS A 2 -11.96 -3.66 -24.31
C LYS A 2 -13.22 -3.40 -23.47
N ILE A 3 -13.04 -2.77 -22.31
CA ILE A 3 -14.17 -2.30 -21.50
C ILE A 3 -14.23 -0.79 -21.61
N GLU A 4 -15.43 -0.25 -21.80
CA GLU A 4 -15.70 1.17 -21.95
C GLU A 4 -16.81 1.60 -20.98
N ALA A 5 -16.68 2.82 -20.42
CA ALA A 5 -17.74 3.42 -19.65
C ALA A 5 -18.94 3.76 -20.56
N ALA A 6 -20.15 3.52 -20.05
CA ALA A 6 -21.40 3.84 -20.74
C ALA A 6 -22.29 4.70 -19.85
N ALA A 7 -23.34 5.28 -20.43
CA ALA A 7 -24.29 6.13 -19.72
C ALA A 7 -24.96 5.39 -18.55
N GLY A 8 -25.38 6.14 -17.52
CA GLY A 8 -26.07 5.62 -16.34
C GLY A 8 -25.21 4.73 -15.45
N GLY A 9 -23.86 4.89 -15.48
CA GLY A 9 -22.94 4.10 -14.68
C GLY A 9 -22.70 2.68 -15.19
N ASN A 10 -23.13 2.35 -16.40
CA ASN A 10 -22.96 1.02 -16.99
C ASN A 10 -21.60 0.84 -17.66
N LEU A 11 -21.28 -0.40 -18.00
CA LEU A 11 -20.09 -0.82 -18.75
C LEU A 11 -20.48 -1.48 -20.06
N ASN A 12 -19.68 -1.27 -21.09
CA ASN A 12 -19.76 -1.98 -22.34
C ASN A 12 -18.52 -2.86 -22.54
N LEU A 13 -18.71 -4.13 -22.85
CA LEU A 13 -17.66 -5.03 -23.30
C LEU A 13 -17.60 -4.98 -24.84
N VAL A 14 -16.49 -4.53 -25.37
CA VAL A 14 -16.24 -4.52 -26.81
C VAL A 14 -15.34 -5.69 -27.18
N LEU A 15 -15.89 -6.66 -27.89
CA LEU A 15 -15.17 -7.80 -28.44
C LEU A 15 -14.79 -7.47 -29.90
N SER A 16 -13.52 -7.64 -30.22
CA SER A 16 -13.01 -7.49 -31.58
C SER A 16 -12.41 -8.82 -32.02
N GLU A 17 -12.95 -9.40 -33.07
CA GLU A 17 -12.38 -10.57 -33.73
C GLU A 17 -11.46 -10.10 -34.86
N LYS A 18 -10.24 -10.63 -34.89
CA LYS A 18 -9.27 -10.34 -35.95
C LYS A 18 -9.02 -11.62 -36.73
N LYS A 19 -9.42 -11.61 -38.01
CA LYS A 19 -9.10 -12.68 -38.95
C LYS A 19 -8.04 -12.20 -39.90
N ILE A 20 -6.84 -12.75 -39.86
CA ILE A 20 -5.71 -12.52 -40.79
C ILE A 20 -5.64 -11.06 -41.31
N GLY A 21 -5.33 -10.13 -40.37
CA GLY A 21 -5.10 -8.73 -40.75
C GLY A 21 -6.32 -7.82 -40.86
N THR A 22 -7.54 -8.32 -40.84
CA THR A 22 -8.77 -7.52 -41.03
C THR A 22 -9.68 -7.62 -39.81
N LEU A 23 -10.21 -6.49 -39.33
CA LEU A 23 -11.19 -6.46 -38.24
C LEU A 23 -12.54 -6.94 -38.79
N VAL A 24 -12.99 -8.13 -38.42
CA VAL A 24 -14.15 -8.78 -39.06
C VAL A 24 -15.47 -8.36 -38.40
N LYS A 25 -15.52 -8.15 -37.09
CA LYS A 25 -16.74 -7.74 -36.40
C LYS A 25 -16.43 -7.15 -35.03
N LYS A 26 -17.09 -6.04 -34.66
CA LYS A 26 -17.18 -5.55 -33.29
C LYS A 26 -18.52 -5.96 -32.71
N LYS A 27 -18.52 -6.67 -31.60
CA LYS A 27 -19.72 -6.97 -30.81
C LYS A 27 -19.64 -6.21 -29.49
N THR A 28 -20.64 -5.40 -29.19
CA THR A 28 -20.76 -4.72 -27.90
C THR A 28 -21.77 -5.44 -27.05
N VAL A 29 -21.39 -5.78 -25.81
CA VAL A 29 -22.25 -6.39 -24.81
C VAL A 29 -22.36 -5.44 -23.62
N LYS A 30 -23.56 -5.14 -23.17
CA LYS A 30 -23.79 -4.37 -21.94
C LYS A 30 -23.51 -5.27 -20.73
N LEU A 31 -22.68 -4.80 -19.81
CA LEU A 31 -22.27 -5.55 -18.60
C LEU A 31 -22.95 -5.07 -17.31
N GLY A 32 -23.76 -4.01 -17.37
CA GLY A 32 -24.29 -3.37 -16.16
C GLY A 32 -23.25 -2.45 -15.49
N LYS A 33 -23.34 -2.27 -14.17
CA LYS A 33 -22.51 -1.29 -13.42
C LYS A 33 -21.11 -1.79 -13.09
N SER A 34 -20.93 -3.09 -13.02
CA SER A 34 -19.63 -3.73 -12.75
C SER A 34 -19.43 -5.00 -13.56
N ALA A 35 -18.18 -5.42 -13.69
CA ALA A 35 -17.77 -6.69 -14.27
C ALA A 35 -16.57 -7.26 -13.53
N PHE A 36 -16.53 -8.56 -13.36
CA PHE A 36 -15.48 -9.28 -12.64
C PHE A 36 -14.64 -10.14 -13.60
N PHE A 37 -13.35 -10.15 -13.36
CA PHE A 37 -12.37 -10.96 -14.05
C PHE A 37 -11.48 -11.64 -13.02
N GLU A 38 -11.30 -12.94 -13.16
CA GLU A 38 -10.47 -13.74 -12.24
C GLU A 38 -9.53 -14.64 -13.06
N SER A 39 -8.29 -14.70 -12.64
CA SER A 39 -7.26 -15.55 -13.23
C SER A 39 -6.03 -15.53 -12.32
N ASP A 40 -5.14 -16.53 -12.46
CA ASP A 40 -3.85 -16.53 -11.79
C ASP A 40 -3.06 -15.25 -12.06
N VAL A 41 -3.11 -14.75 -13.28
CA VAL A 41 -2.51 -13.47 -13.68
C VAL A 41 -3.40 -12.75 -14.68
N LEU A 42 -3.72 -11.50 -14.38
CA LEU A 42 -4.46 -10.58 -15.23
C LEU A 42 -3.55 -9.44 -15.69
N ARG A 43 -3.61 -9.08 -16.96
CA ARG A 43 -2.88 -7.93 -17.51
C ARG A 43 -3.84 -6.83 -17.96
N VAL A 44 -3.68 -5.63 -17.41
CA VAL A 44 -4.40 -4.43 -17.86
C VAL A 44 -3.58 -3.74 -18.95
N LYS A 45 -3.84 -4.06 -20.21
CA LYS A 45 -3.02 -3.63 -21.36
C LYS A 45 -2.95 -2.11 -21.56
N SER A 46 -4.02 -1.38 -21.22
CA SER A 46 -4.08 0.08 -21.35
C SER A 46 -3.43 0.82 -20.18
N TRP A 47 -2.95 0.10 -19.16
CA TRP A 47 -2.30 0.71 -18.01
C TRP A 47 -0.82 0.88 -18.28
N ASP A 48 -0.36 2.12 -18.34
CA ASP A 48 1.05 2.45 -18.50
C ASP A 48 1.60 2.98 -17.17
N ARG A 49 2.23 2.09 -16.40
CA ARG A 49 2.86 2.37 -15.09
C ARG A 49 4.32 1.96 -15.12
N LYS A 50 5.06 2.55 -16.04
CA LYS A 50 6.51 2.30 -16.15
C LYS A 50 7.24 2.95 -14.98
N PRO A 51 8.08 2.20 -14.25
CA PRO A 51 8.91 2.79 -13.22
C PRO A 51 9.88 3.81 -13.82
N SER A 52 9.98 5.02 -13.25
CA SER A 52 10.83 6.10 -13.75
C SER A 52 12.32 5.76 -13.74
N TRP A 53 12.73 4.79 -12.93
CA TRP A 53 14.12 4.29 -12.85
C TRP A 53 14.45 3.22 -13.90
N ASP A 54 13.44 2.62 -14.54
CA ASP A 54 13.65 1.65 -15.61
C ASP A 54 13.96 2.36 -16.95
N LYS A 55 15.24 2.64 -17.17
CA LYS A 55 15.71 3.27 -18.40
C LYS A 55 15.51 2.40 -19.63
N SER A 56 15.34 1.09 -19.48
CA SER A 56 15.06 0.16 -20.60
C SER A 56 13.61 0.30 -21.10
N GLY A 57 12.70 0.79 -20.28
CA GLY A 57 11.27 0.90 -20.58
C GLY A 57 10.56 -0.45 -20.76
N THR A 58 11.19 -1.55 -20.33
CA THR A 58 10.65 -2.91 -20.47
C THR A 58 9.68 -3.29 -19.36
N MET A 59 9.74 -2.61 -18.22
CA MET A 59 8.87 -2.87 -17.09
C MET A 59 7.58 -2.07 -17.19
N ASN A 60 6.47 -2.70 -16.83
CA ASN A 60 5.18 -2.03 -16.69
C ASN A 60 4.40 -2.74 -15.57
N ASP A 61 4.05 -1.98 -14.52
CA ASP A 61 3.30 -2.47 -13.37
C ASP A 61 1.79 -2.59 -13.70
N ASN A 62 1.47 -3.46 -14.62
CA ASN A 62 0.12 -3.72 -15.13
C ASN A 62 -0.32 -5.19 -15.02
N LEU A 63 0.40 -5.97 -14.20
CA LEU A 63 0.07 -7.36 -13.91
C LEU A 63 -0.54 -7.45 -12.50
N PHE A 64 -1.62 -8.20 -12.39
CA PHE A 64 -2.35 -8.41 -11.14
C PHE A 64 -2.69 -9.89 -10.99
N ARG A 65 -2.78 -10.37 -9.75
CA ARG A 65 -3.33 -11.69 -9.42
C ARG A 65 -4.67 -11.54 -8.73
N GLY A 66 -5.39 -12.65 -8.56
CA GLY A 66 -6.69 -12.68 -7.94
C GLY A 66 -7.80 -12.15 -8.84
N LYS A 67 -8.73 -11.40 -8.28
CA LYS A 67 -9.93 -10.95 -8.97
C LYS A 67 -9.87 -9.43 -9.19
N ILE A 68 -10.23 -9.00 -10.39
CA ILE A 68 -10.40 -7.58 -10.72
C ILE A 68 -11.88 -7.29 -10.95
N GLU A 69 -12.44 -6.40 -10.15
CA GLU A 69 -13.72 -5.76 -10.43
C GLU A 69 -13.48 -4.48 -11.23
N VAL A 70 -14.19 -4.34 -12.32
CA VAL A 70 -14.20 -3.13 -13.15
C VAL A 70 -15.50 -2.39 -12.88
N LEU A 71 -15.39 -1.13 -12.48
CA LEU A 71 -16.52 -0.25 -12.14
C LEU A 71 -16.57 0.95 -13.07
N ASN A 72 -17.76 1.51 -13.25
CA ASN A 72 -17.94 2.84 -13.80
C ASN A 72 -18.39 3.80 -12.70
N GLU A 73 -17.48 4.64 -12.23
CA GLU A 73 -17.77 5.70 -11.26
C GLU A 73 -17.78 7.06 -11.98
N GLY A 74 -18.97 7.62 -12.19
CA GLY A 74 -19.13 8.95 -12.80
C GLY A 74 -18.51 9.08 -14.19
N GLY A 75 -18.52 8.03 -15.02
CA GLY A 75 -17.94 8.00 -16.35
C GLY A 75 -16.47 7.60 -16.40
N LYS A 76 -15.85 7.37 -15.25
CA LYS A 76 -14.45 6.89 -15.15
C LYS A 76 -14.44 5.39 -14.86
N ILE A 77 -13.50 4.68 -15.50
CA ILE A 77 -13.23 3.28 -15.18
C ILE A 77 -12.36 3.21 -13.95
N VAL A 78 -12.85 2.51 -12.92
CA VAL A 78 -12.13 2.19 -11.70
C VAL A 78 -11.88 0.67 -11.68
N LEU A 79 -10.67 0.26 -11.33
CA LEU A 79 -10.29 -1.14 -11.14
C LEU A 79 -10.10 -1.41 -9.65
N VAL A 80 -10.79 -2.42 -9.14
CA VAL A 80 -10.62 -2.91 -7.77
C VAL A 80 -10.00 -4.29 -7.83
N ASN A 81 -8.82 -4.45 -7.27
CA ASN A 81 -8.15 -5.75 -7.18
C ASN A 81 -8.48 -6.39 -5.82
N GLU A 82 -9.21 -7.49 -5.86
CA GLU A 82 -9.57 -8.31 -4.70
C GLU A 82 -8.64 -9.50 -4.60
N LEU A 83 -7.94 -9.63 -3.46
CA LEU A 83 -6.97 -10.70 -3.22
C LEU A 83 -6.72 -10.89 -1.72
N PRO A 84 -6.17 -12.05 -1.29
CA PRO A 84 -5.74 -12.27 0.09
C PRO A 84 -4.74 -11.22 0.55
N LEU A 85 -4.75 -10.86 1.85
CA LEU A 85 -3.89 -9.83 2.42
C LEU A 85 -2.40 -10.11 2.19
N GLU A 86 -1.96 -11.37 2.30
CA GLU A 86 -0.56 -11.72 2.08
C GLU A 86 -0.13 -11.51 0.62
N ASP A 87 -0.99 -11.82 -0.34
CA ASP A 87 -0.73 -11.56 -1.77
C ASP A 87 -0.73 -10.05 -2.09
N TYR A 88 -1.58 -9.27 -1.40
CA TYR A 88 -1.53 -7.81 -1.46
C TYR A 88 -0.17 -7.28 -0.99
N LEU A 89 0.35 -7.78 0.14
CA LEU A 89 1.63 -7.34 0.70
C LEU A 89 2.82 -7.65 -0.23
N LYS A 90 2.80 -8.77 -0.94
CA LYS A 90 3.83 -9.11 -1.95
C LYS A 90 3.87 -8.11 -3.11
N GLY A 91 2.74 -7.46 -3.41
CA GLY A 91 2.62 -6.43 -4.43
C GLY A 91 2.92 -4.99 -3.95
N LEU A 92 3.26 -4.78 -2.67
CA LEU A 92 3.53 -3.46 -2.09
C LEU A 92 4.97 -3.00 -2.35
N ALA A 93 5.13 -1.87 -3.03
CA ALA A 93 6.42 -1.27 -3.35
C ALA A 93 6.87 -0.20 -2.33
N GLU A 94 6.65 -0.49 -1.05
CA GLU A 94 7.10 0.34 0.07
C GLU A 94 8.52 0.01 0.52
N ILE A 95 9.09 -1.07 -0.01
CA ILE A 95 10.36 -1.66 0.36
C ILE A 95 11.12 -2.04 -0.90
N SER A 96 12.44 -2.06 -0.86
CA SER A 96 13.28 -2.57 -1.95
C SER A 96 13.64 -4.04 -1.74
N ASN A 97 13.74 -4.81 -2.83
CA ASN A 97 14.17 -6.22 -2.78
C ASN A 97 15.59 -6.40 -2.21
N GLY A 98 16.42 -5.35 -2.24
CA GLY A 98 17.79 -5.34 -1.70
C GLY A 98 17.92 -4.78 -0.29
N ASP A 99 16.81 -4.39 0.36
CA ASP A 99 16.84 -3.88 1.73
C ASP A 99 17.26 -4.96 2.75
N PRO A 100 17.85 -4.57 3.89
CA PRO A 100 18.17 -5.50 4.98
C PRO A 100 16.96 -6.28 5.47
N VAL A 101 17.14 -7.57 5.76
CA VAL A 101 16.06 -8.51 6.15
C VAL A 101 15.15 -7.94 7.24
N GLU A 102 15.75 -7.45 8.33
CA GLU A 102 14.99 -6.98 9.50
C GLU A 102 14.25 -5.68 9.19
N LYS A 103 14.76 -4.81 8.31
CA LYS A 103 14.02 -3.67 7.78
C LYS A 103 12.82 -4.14 6.97
N VAL A 104 13.02 -5.10 6.04
CA VAL A 104 11.91 -5.63 5.22
C VAL A 104 10.81 -6.16 6.11
N LYS A 105 11.14 -7.02 7.09
CA LYS A 105 10.16 -7.57 8.04
C LYS A 105 9.48 -6.48 8.86
N THR A 106 10.21 -5.47 9.31
CA THR A 106 9.66 -4.32 10.04
C THR A 106 8.54 -3.64 9.24
N ILE A 107 8.84 -3.27 7.98
CA ILE A 107 7.86 -2.55 7.14
C ILE A 107 6.74 -3.47 6.67
N VAL A 108 7.01 -4.75 6.36
CA VAL A 108 5.97 -5.73 6.01
C VAL A 108 4.95 -5.89 7.14
N VAL A 109 5.41 -6.07 8.39
CA VAL A 109 4.52 -6.23 9.56
C VAL A 109 3.74 -4.93 9.83
N ALA A 110 4.36 -3.76 9.65
CA ALA A 110 3.68 -2.47 9.76
C ALA A 110 2.63 -2.31 8.65
N ALA A 111 2.98 -2.58 7.40
CA ALA A 111 2.07 -2.50 6.26
C ALA A 111 0.89 -3.46 6.37
N ARG A 112 1.13 -4.68 6.86
CA ARG A 112 0.09 -5.67 7.16
C ARG A 112 -0.87 -5.15 8.22
N SER A 113 -0.34 -4.64 9.32
CA SER A 113 -1.16 -4.09 10.41
C SER A 113 -2.03 -2.93 9.93
N TYR A 114 -1.46 -2.04 9.10
CA TYR A 114 -2.17 -0.91 8.51
C TYR A 114 -3.32 -1.38 7.60
N ALA A 115 -3.05 -2.29 6.67
CA ALA A 115 -4.07 -2.81 5.77
C ALA A 115 -5.14 -3.63 6.52
N TYR A 116 -4.73 -4.49 7.46
CA TYR A 116 -5.65 -5.25 8.32
C TYR A 116 -6.54 -4.34 9.16
N PHE A 117 -6.01 -3.27 9.74
CA PHE A 117 -6.80 -2.29 10.48
C PHE A 117 -7.92 -1.69 9.62
N TYR A 118 -7.61 -1.28 8.40
CA TYR A 118 -8.59 -0.66 7.50
C TYR A 118 -9.53 -1.66 6.80
N SER A 119 -9.20 -2.96 6.78
CA SER A 119 -10.11 -4.00 6.29
C SER A 119 -11.30 -4.26 7.22
N LYS A 120 -11.22 -3.80 8.48
CA LYS A 120 -12.33 -3.91 9.44
C LYS A 120 -13.40 -2.89 9.11
N LYS A 121 -14.68 -3.33 9.19
CA LYS A 121 -15.85 -2.52 8.82
C LYS A 121 -15.90 -1.18 9.54
N GLU A 122 -15.57 -1.19 10.82
CA GLU A 122 -15.55 -0.01 11.71
C GLU A 122 -14.44 0.98 11.41
N ASN A 123 -13.38 0.54 10.74
CA ASN A 123 -12.17 1.33 10.47
C ASN A 123 -12.03 1.76 9.01
N ARG A 124 -12.97 1.39 8.13
CA ARG A 124 -12.84 1.60 6.68
C ARG A 124 -12.46 3.04 6.33
N LYS A 125 -11.38 3.19 5.56
CA LYS A 125 -10.93 4.51 5.08
C LYS A 125 -11.84 5.09 4.00
N PHE A 126 -12.52 4.21 3.24
CA PHE A 126 -13.43 4.58 2.14
C PHE A 126 -14.85 4.05 2.42
N PRO A 127 -15.60 4.67 3.37
CA PRO A 127 -16.95 4.24 3.69
C PRO A 127 -17.88 4.30 2.47
N GLY A 128 -18.66 3.24 2.22
CA GLY A 128 -19.57 3.17 1.08
C GLY A 128 -18.95 2.85 -0.27
N LYS A 129 -17.61 2.72 -0.34
CA LYS A 129 -16.91 2.25 -1.54
C LYS A 129 -16.72 0.73 -1.54
N PRO A 130 -16.60 0.09 -2.69
CA PRO A 130 -16.36 -1.36 -2.79
C PRO A 130 -14.90 -1.76 -2.59
N TYR A 131 -14.05 -0.86 -2.12
CA TYR A 131 -12.62 -1.07 -1.87
C TYR A 131 -12.21 -0.56 -0.50
N ASP A 132 -11.16 -1.15 0.07
CA ASP A 132 -10.62 -0.83 1.40
C ASP A 132 -9.37 0.06 1.35
N GLY A 133 -8.69 0.10 0.22
CA GLY A 133 -7.45 0.85 0.00
C GLY A 133 -7.36 1.49 -1.37
N SER A 134 -6.28 2.23 -1.59
CA SER A 134 -5.86 2.83 -2.85
C SER A 134 -4.42 2.44 -3.13
N ASP A 135 -4.03 2.39 -4.39
CA ASP A 135 -2.65 2.18 -4.83
C ASP A 135 -1.80 3.47 -4.84
N ASP A 136 -2.43 4.58 -4.46
CA ASP A 136 -1.77 5.89 -4.31
C ASP A 136 -1.10 5.99 -2.92
N PRO A 137 0.25 6.12 -2.83
CA PRO A 137 0.96 6.22 -1.57
C PRO A 137 0.62 7.48 -0.75
N GLU A 138 0.16 8.55 -1.40
CA GLU A 138 -0.30 9.75 -0.69
C GLU A 138 -1.66 9.52 0.00
N VAL A 139 -2.40 8.52 -0.44
CA VAL A 139 -3.73 8.21 0.07
C VAL A 139 -3.73 6.97 0.95
N PHE A 140 -3.03 5.89 0.55
CA PHE A 140 -3.03 4.62 1.29
C PHE A 140 -1.64 3.97 1.27
N GLN A 141 -1.38 2.99 0.40
CA GLN A 141 -0.11 2.28 0.28
C GLN A 141 0.24 2.07 -1.19
N LYS A 142 1.52 2.14 -1.54
CA LYS A 142 1.99 2.00 -2.91
C LYS A 142 1.89 0.56 -3.40
N TYR A 143 0.75 0.20 -3.98
CA TYR A 143 0.54 -1.12 -4.55
C TYR A 143 0.84 -1.14 -6.06
N LEU A 144 1.77 -1.99 -6.49
CA LEU A 144 2.16 -2.15 -7.89
C LEU A 144 1.76 -3.51 -8.49
N GLY A 145 1.16 -4.37 -7.68
CA GLY A 145 0.62 -5.66 -8.12
C GLY A 145 1.67 -6.74 -8.37
N TYR A 146 1.29 -7.74 -9.15
CA TYR A 146 2.07 -8.94 -9.38
C TYR A 146 3.41 -8.68 -10.11
N GLY A 147 3.50 -7.63 -10.93
CA GLY A 147 4.75 -7.25 -11.56
C GLY A 147 5.86 -6.90 -10.55
N TYR A 148 5.50 -6.23 -9.44
CA TYR A 148 6.43 -5.95 -8.35
C TYR A 148 6.83 -7.24 -7.60
N GLU A 149 5.89 -8.11 -7.30
CA GLU A 149 6.16 -9.40 -6.65
C GLU A 149 7.18 -10.22 -7.42
N LEU A 150 7.04 -10.35 -8.74
CA LEU A 150 7.97 -11.10 -9.60
C LEU A 150 9.41 -10.58 -9.54
N ARG A 151 9.59 -9.26 -9.41
CA ARG A 151 10.94 -8.66 -9.34
C ARG A 151 11.46 -8.48 -7.91
N SER A 152 10.66 -8.85 -6.91
CA SER A 152 10.99 -8.66 -5.48
C SER A 152 10.83 -9.97 -4.67
N PRO A 153 11.51 -11.06 -5.07
CA PRO A 153 11.36 -12.37 -4.44
C PRO A 153 11.77 -12.39 -2.96
N ASN A 154 12.74 -11.56 -2.54
CA ASN A 154 13.11 -11.45 -1.13
C ASN A 154 11.98 -10.84 -0.29
N VAL A 155 11.30 -9.81 -0.82
CA VAL A 155 10.14 -9.22 -0.14
C VAL A 155 9.05 -10.27 0.05
N SER A 156 8.71 -11.01 -1.03
CA SER A 156 7.74 -12.10 -0.97
C SER A 156 8.09 -13.16 0.06
N LYS A 157 9.36 -13.59 0.12
CA LYS A 157 9.86 -14.51 1.12
C LYS A 157 9.61 -13.99 2.55
N TYR A 158 9.90 -12.72 2.83
CA TYR A 158 9.74 -12.17 4.18
C TYR A 158 8.29 -11.85 4.53
N VAL A 159 7.42 -11.63 3.55
CA VAL A 159 5.97 -11.64 3.76
C VAL A 159 5.53 -13.02 4.28
N ASP A 160 5.98 -14.09 3.63
CA ASP A 160 5.64 -15.46 4.03
C ASP A 160 6.22 -15.84 5.40
N GLU A 161 7.46 -15.44 5.70
CA GLU A 161 8.10 -15.70 7.02
C GLU A 161 7.39 -14.98 8.18
N THR A 162 6.77 -13.84 7.93
CA THR A 162 6.00 -13.06 8.91
C THR A 162 4.49 -13.21 8.77
N ASN A 163 4.03 -14.21 8.00
CA ASN A 163 2.61 -14.42 7.70
C ASN A 163 1.73 -14.27 8.95
N GLY A 164 0.64 -13.48 8.84
CA GLY A 164 -0.32 -13.28 9.92
C GLY A 164 0.17 -12.43 11.10
N GLU A 165 1.44 -11.98 11.13
CA GLU A 165 1.95 -11.14 12.21
C GLU A 165 1.52 -9.68 12.05
N ALA A 166 1.01 -9.09 13.13
CA ALA A 166 0.58 -7.70 13.17
C ALA A 166 1.04 -7.01 14.48
N ILE A 167 1.10 -5.70 14.43
CA ILE A 167 1.45 -4.85 15.58
C ILE A 167 0.20 -4.62 16.40
N THR A 168 0.28 -4.92 17.70
CA THR A 168 -0.81 -4.74 18.64
C THR A 168 -0.41 -3.78 19.77
N TYR A 169 -1.38 -3.00 20.23
CA TYR A 169 -1.30 -2.20 21.45
C TYR A 169 -2.51 -2.52 22.32
N SER A 170 -2.30 -2.80 23.59
CA SER A 170 -3.38 -3.21 24.52
C SER A 170 -4.25 -4.36 23.97
N GLY A 171 -3.65 -5.29 23.22
CA GLY A 171 -4.33 -6.47 22.68
C GLY A 171 -5.04 -6.29 21.35
N ALA A 172 -5.18 -5.08 20.85
CA ALA A 172 -5.82 -4.79 19.57
C ALA A 172 -4.79 -4.47 18.48
N VAL A 173 -5.07 -4.88 17.22
CA VAL A 173 -4.24 -4.47 16.08
C VAL A 173 -4.39 -2.97 15.87
N ILE A 174 -3.25 -2.27 15.80
CA ILE A 174 -3.23 -0.83 15.63
C ILE A 174 -3.04 -0.42 14.16
N LYS A 175 -3.21 0.86 13.90
CA LYS A 175 -2.83 1.53 12.66
C LYS A 175 -1.42 2.11 12.83
N PRO A 176 -0.35 1.38 12.50
CA PRO A 176 1.00 1.91 12.58
C PRO A 176 1.24 2.89 11.44
N TRP A 177 2.06 3.90 11.71
CA TRP A 177 2.53 4.83 10.71
C TRP A 177 3.98 4.51 10.38
N TYR A 178 4.37 4.69 9.12
CA TYR A 178 5.75 4.55 8.67
C TYR A 178 6.01 5.48 7.48
N PHE A 179 7.25 5.89 7.31
CA PHE A 179 7.67 6.84 6.29
C PHE A 179 9.12 6.56 5.83
N SER A 180 9.56 7.23 4.78
CA SER A 180 10.84 6.89 4.12
C SER A 180 12.06 7.31 4.93
N GLU A 181 12.27 8.61 5.17
CA GLU A 181 13.48 9.14 5.77
C GLU A 181 13.17 10.22 6.82
N SER A 182 13.80 10.13 7.99
CA SER A 182 13.78 11.18 9.01
C SER A 182 14.99 12.13 8.85
N ASP A 183 14.93 13.23 9.55
CA ASP A 183 16.00 14.23 9.69
C ASP A 183 16.74 14.14 11.04
N GLY A 184 16.79 12.94 11.62
CA GLY A 184 17.41 12.65 12.92
C GLY A 184 16.40 12.51 14.06
N ARG A 185 15.12 12.75 13.81
CA ARG A 185 14.04 12.52 14.78
C ARG A 185 12.72 12.08 14.12
N VAL A 186 11.91 11.41 14.90
CA VAL A 186 10.52 11.08 14.58
C VAL A 186 9.60 11.99 15.38
N ARG A 187 8.55 12.52 14.75
CA ARG A 187 7.55 13.40 15.37
C ARG A 187 6.48 12.55 16.07
N SER A 188 5.90 13.07 17.15
CA SER A 188 4.67 12.51 17.70
C SER A 188 3.49 12.76 16.75
N TYR A 189 2.43 11.95 16.87
CA TYR A 189 1.21 12.19 16.10
C TYR A 189 0.59 13.56 16.43
N LYS A 190 0.60 13.96 17.69
CA LYS A 190 0.10 15.27 18.13
C LYS A 190 0.85 16.44 17.48
N GLU A 191 2.17 16.37 17.46
CA GLU A 191 3.04 17.36 16.82
C GLU A 191 2.74 17.46 15.30
N TYR A 192 2.64 16.33 14.63
CA TYR A 192 2.29 16.28 13.21
C TYR A 192 0.87 16.84 12.94
N CYS A 193 -0.11 16.47 13.76
CA CYS A 193 -1.47 16.97 13.65
C CYS A 193 -1.50 18.50 13.84
N GLN A 194 -0.83 19.02 14.88
CA GLN A 194 -0.78 20.45 15.16
C GLN A 194 -0.13 21.24 14.01
N ALA A 195 0.97 20.77 13.46
CA ALA A 195 1.61 21.39 12.31
C ALA A 195 0.67 21.51 11.10
N ARG A 196 -0.24 20.54 10.91
CA ARG A 196 -1.24 20.56 9.84
C ARG A 196 -2.42 21.49 10.13
N VAL A 197 -2.73 21.74 11.39
CA VAL A 197 -3.69 22.76 11.80
C VAL A 197 -3.07 24.14 11.57
N ASP A 198 -1.82 24.32 11.97
CA ASP A 198 -1.12 25.62 11.90
C ASP A 198 -0.90 26.07 10.45
N ASN A 199 -0.63 25.15 9.53
CA ASN A 199 -0.46 25.45 8.10
C ASN A 199 -1.79 25.42 7.29
N GLY A 200 -2.94 25.22 7.96
CA GLY A 200 -4.26 25.24 7.33
C GLY A 200 -4.65 23.99 6.55
N THR A 201 -3.85 22.91 6.61
CA THR A 201 -4.19 21.63 5.98
C THR A 201 -5.33 20.92 6.71
N LEU A 202 -5.44 21.10 8.02
CA LEU A 202 -6.55 20.67 8.85
C LEU A 202 -7.35 21.88 9.38
N ALA A 203 -8.60 21.65 9.71
CA ALA A 203 -9.46 22.68 10.29
C ALA A 203 -8.89 23.20 11.63
N LYS A 204 -9.01 24.50 11.89
CA LYS A 204 -8.48 25.15 13.10
C LYS A 204 -9.03 24.58 14.42
N ASN A 205 -10.21 23.98 14.38
CA ASN A 205 -10.84 23.34 15.54
C ASN A 205 -10.52 21.82 15.65
N THR A 206 -9.61 21.30 14.84
CA THR A 206 -9.17 19.90 14.95
C THR A 206 -8.46 19.70 16.28
N LYS A 207 -8.93 18.72 17.06
CA LYS A 207 -8.26 18.31 18.29
C LYS A 207 -7.09 17.38 17.96
N CYS A 208 -5.89 17.81 18.31
CA CYS A 208 -4.68 17.01 18.14
C CYS A 208 -4.33 16.34 19.48
N GLU A 209 -4.71 15.09 19.62
CA GLU A 209 -4.50 14.29 20.83
C GLU A 209 -3.25 13.42 20.70
N ASP A 210 -2.70 13.04 21.85
CA ASP A 210 -1.61 12.08 21.88
C ASP A 210 -2.12 10.69 21.49
N VAL A 211 -1.36 9.99 20.65
CA VAL A 211 -1.56 8.57 20.34
C VAL A 211 -0.49 7.80 21.09
N PRO A 212 -0.83 6.97 22.09
CA PRO A 212 0.13 6.42 23.05
C PRO A 212 1.34 5.70 22.43
N TYR A 213 1.17 5.12 21.26
CA TYR A 213 2.23 4.41 20.55
C TYR A 213 2.90 5.26 19.44
N LEU A 214 2.56 6.54 19.29
CA LEU A 214 3.14 7.47 18.30
C LEU A 214 3.70 8.72 18.99
N MET A 215 4.58 8.51 19.97
CA MET A 215 5.12 9.59 20.83
C MET A 215 6.32 10.31 20.20
N GLY A 216 6.92 9.73 19.16
CA GLY A 216 8.12 10.28 18.53
C GLY A 216 9.39 10.00 19.32
N GLY A 217 10.52 10.49 18.83
CA GLY A 217 11.81 10.26 19.48
C GLY A 217 13.01 10.49 18.56
N VAL A 218 14.19 10.17 19.05
CA VAL A 218 15.45 10.24 18.27
C VAL A 218 15.46 9.17 17.20
N ASP A 219 16.00 9.50 16.04
CA ASP A 219 16.26 8.54 14.96
C ASP A 219 17.71 8.63 14.48
N PRO A 220 18.62 7.81 15.04
CA PRO A 220 20.04 7.88 14.72
C PRO A 220 20.34 7.68 13.23
N GLY A 221 19.55 6.85 12.54
CA GLY A 221 19.70 6.58 11.12
C GLY A 221 19.34 7.78 10.22
N GLY A 222 18.60 8.74 10.75
CA GLY A 222 18.19 9.93 10.01
C GLY A 222 19.11 11.14 10.16
N VAL A 223 20.15 11.04 10.99
CA VAL A 223 21.09 12.16 11.22
C VAL A 223 21.80 12.53 9.91
N GLY A 224 21.68 13.82 9.54
CA GLY A 224 22.27 14.33 8.29
C GLY A 224 21.41 14.10 7.04
N HIS A 225 20.25 13.49 7.18
CA HIS A 225 19.27 13.32 6.10
C HIS A 225 18.18 14.40 6.11
N THR A 226 17.47 14.51 5.00
CA THR A 226 16.30 15.39 4.87
C THR A 226 15.03 14.56 5.06
N LEU A 227 14.05 15.12 5.77
CA LEU A 227 12.75 14.47 5.97
C LEU A 227 12.08 14.16 4.63
N LYS A 228 11.71 12.89 4.43
CA LYS A 228 10.86 12.44 3.31
C LYS A 228 9.68 11.65 3.85
N GLY A 229 8.50 12.21 3.72
CA GLY A 229 7.26 11.71 4.28
C GLY A 229 6.79 12.49 5.50
N HIS A 230 5.84 11.94 6.24
CA HIS A 230 5.14 12.66 7.32
C HIS A 230 5.91 12.72 8.66
N GLY A 231 6.97 11.96 8.81
CA GLY A 231 7.84 11.99 9.99
C GLY A 231 7.28 11.33 11.26
N VAL A 232 6.23 10.54 11.20
CA VAL A 232 5.57 9.89 12.36
C VAL A 232 5.69 8.38 12.29
N GLY A 233 5.94 7.70 13.39
CA GLY A 233 6.04 6.25 13.48
C GLY A 233 7.38 5.70 12.95
N ILE A 234 7.38 4.60 12.23
CA ILE A 234 8.60 3.90 11.83
C ILE A 234 9.31 4.62 10.69
N SER A 235 10.57 4.99 10.89
CA SER A 235 11.46 5.53 9.86
C SER A 235 12.10 4.40 9.05
N GLY A 236 11.99 4.45 7.72
CA GLY A 236 12.60 3.45 6.84
C GLY A 236 14.13 3.48 6.88
N ILE A 237 14.73 4.69 6.91
CA ILE A 237 16.20 4.82 7.03
C ILE A 237 16.68 4.42 8.42
N GLY A 238 15.93 4.76 9.48
CA GLY A 238 16.25 4.33 10.83
C GLY A 238 16.10 2.83 11.02
N ALA A 239 15.09 2.19 10.42
CA ALA A 239 14.98 0.75 10.40
C ALA A 239 16.17 0.07 9.71
N THR A 240 16.70 0.69 8.63
CA THR A 240 17.98 0.25 8.02
C THR A 240 19.13 0.34 9.02
N TYR A 241 19.29 1.48 9.68
CA TYR A 241 20.34 1.71 10.67
C TYR A 241 20.31 0.66 11.79
N PHE A 242 19.16 0.44 12.40
CA PHE A 242 19.02 -0.54 13.47
C PHE A 242 19.27 -1.98 13.01
N ALA A 243 18.80 -2.33 11.79
CA ALA A 243 19.02 -3.64 11.21
C ALA A 243 20.52 -3.93 10.91
N THR A 244 21.25 -2.92 10.42
CA THR A 244 22.63 -3.12 9.92
C THR A 244 23.72 -2.77 10.92
N ASN A 245 23.53 -1.69 11.71
CA ASN A 245 24.54 -1.20 12.65
C ASN A 245 24.36 -1.72 14.06
N MET A 246 23.11 -2.03 14.44
CA MET A 246 22.78 -2.50 15.78
C MET A 246 22.35 -3.99 15.79
N GLU A 247 22.25 -4.62 14.61
CA GLU A 247 21.81 -6.02 14.43
C GLU A 247 20.46 -6.35 15.07
N TRP A 248 19.61 -5.33 15.24
CA TRP A 248 18.30 -5.50 15.86
C TRP A 248 17.36 -6.30 14.98
N LYS A 249 16.52 -7.11 15.63
CA LYS A 249 15.45 -7.84 14.98
C LYS A 249 14.20 -6.96 14.81
N TYR A 250 13.41 -7.25 13.78
CA TYR A 250 12.23 -6.44 13.45
C TYR A 250 11.28 -6.15 14.64
N PRO A 251 11.03 -7.05 15.61
CA PRO A 251 10.20 -6.69 16.76
C PRO A 251 10.83 -5.61 17.66
N GLN A 252 12.17 -5.61 17.78
CA GLN A 252 12.89 -4.58 18.53
C GLN A 252 12.82 -3.23 17.81
N ILE A 253 12.98 -3.23 16.48
CA ILE A 253 12.88 -2.03 15.67
C ILE A 253 11.46 -1.45 15.76
N ILE A 254 10.43 -2.29 15.66
CA ILE A 254 9.04 -1.88 15.77
C ILE A 254 8.77 -1.24 17.14
N SER A 255 9.16 -1.90 18.25
CA SER A 255 8.92 -1.40 19.59
C SER A 255 9.71 -0.13 19.93
N TYR A 256 10.82 0.14 19.25
CA TYR A 256 11.56 1.39 19.39
C TYR A 256 10.78 2.60 18.87
N TYR A 257 10.06 2.44 17.73
CA TYR A 257 9.29 3.51 17.13
C TYR A 257 7.86 3.60 17.62
N LEU A 258 7.34 2.50 18.13
CA LEU A 258 5.93 2.37 18.51
C LEU A 258 5.84 1.89 19.96
N ASP A 259 5.75 2.84 20.87
CA ASP A 259 5.80 2.61 22.32
C ASP A 259 4.74 1.63 22.81
N GLY A 260 5.15 0.68 23.65
CA GLY A 260 4.27 -0.29 24.29
C GLY A 260 3.58 -1.28 23.34
N THR A 261 4.03 -1.35 22.10
CA THR A 261 3.48 -2.30 21.12
C THR A 261 4.16 -3.66 21.15
N VAL A 262 3.45 -4.67 20.66
CA VAL A 262 3.95 -6.05 20.55
C VAL A 262 3.54 -6.61 19.19
N VAL A 263 4.45 -7.35 18.55
CA VAL A 263 4.16 -8.14 17.35
C VAL A 263 3.55 -9.48 17.75
N LYS A 264 2.37 -9.80 17.21
CA LYS A 264 1.66 -11.06 17.47
C LYS A 264 0.95 -11.57 16.21
N LYS A 265 0.64 -12.87 16.17
CA LYS A 265 -0.28 -13.42 15.18
C LYS A 265 -1.68 -12.80 15.38
N ALA A 266 -2.23 -12.22 14.32
CA ALA A 266 -3.55 -11.58 14.31
C ALA A 266 -4.63 -12.44 13.64
N TYR A 267 -4.22 -13.41 12.80
CA TYR A 267 -5.07 -14.38 12.11
C TYR A 267 -4.26 -15.62 11.72
#